data_ab4bf1896b9a4116d84d34a1d36e18e5
#
_entry.id   ab4bf1896b9a4116d84d34a1d36e18e5
#
_cell.length_a   1.000
_cell.length_b   1.000
_cell.length_c   1.000
_cell.angle_alpha   90.00
_cell.angle_beta   90.00
_cell.angle_gamma   90.00
#
_symmetry.space_group_name_H-M   'P 1'
#
loop_
_entity.id
_entity.type
_entity.pdbx_description
1 polymer ?
#
loop_
_entity_poly.entity_id
_entity_poly.type
_entity_poly.pdbx_seq_one_letter_code
_entity_poly.pdbx_strand_id
1 'polypeptide(L)'
;MKEKRAKIKISTKLVKRSYVAFALIIAVFALLAYRILTIQTVNFDYYQQKVINQLTTESTIYSRRGVIYDSEGAQLATNISAYRIFIAPSNIRAALSESTGADAKNYDDIIARGLSDILGEKYGVTYDDVADMIEKKKGSLDATVVRLADGESADLVLDFVSQNKLENMVLVEASSKRYYPYGNVASHVIGFTGTDGAGLYGLEYQYNSQLSGTPGKYITARDSYGREMPFEYKSVIDAVDGYDIETTLNVKLQMILREQLKATFEECQPECGAAGLVMNVKTGAVLAMATYPDFDCNDARTLDDYYQGLLDVSGYSVGSAEYNTLKKDLQTKMWSNKVLTDPYMPGSTFKILTTAMTLEQGVAKPNDPFYCAGYLQVANRKIHCYRTIGHGHLTLAEGLQQSCNPVMMTVSARIGQGKFYNYFREFGYLAKTGIDLPGEGETTFWDEDKFGVVDLAVASFGQNFRVSMIHHLTALSAVANNGNLMTPYLVEKMTDSDGNVVYSHKPETRRQVISASVSKTVSDILEKGVSGNGGAKNCYVPGYKIAAKTGTSEKIGDLDKLARIGSCVAYAPADDPEIAILIVVDDPKVGTRYGSMIAAPYIANCLAEMLPYLGYERSEER
;
A
#
# COMPACT_ATOMS: atom_id res chain seq x y z
N MET A 1 100.94 -28.87 -48.62
CA MET A 1 100.36 -27.53 -48.46
C MET A 1 99.61 -27.44 -47.13
N LYS A 2 100.18 -26.69 -46.12
CA LYS A 2 99.55 -26.48 -44.81
C LYS A 2 98.82 -25.14 -44.82
N GLU A 3 97.54 -25.15 -44.81
CA GLU A 3 96.77 -23.89 -44.69
C GLU A 3 96.92 -23.33 -43.26
N LYS A 4 97.41 -22.08 -43.20
CA LYS A 4 97.48 -21.29 -41.97
C LYS A 4 96.09 -20.72 -41.65
N ARG A 5 95.37 -21.29 -40.63
CA ARG A 5 94.19 -20.65 -40.06
C ARG A 5 94.61 -19.32 -39.39
N ALA A 6 94.13 -18.21 -39.88
CA ALA A 6 94.32 -16.90 -39.27
C ALA A 6 93.52 -16.87 -37.92
N LYS A 7 94.21 -16.65 -36.80
CA LYS A 7 93.54 -16.38 -35.49
C LYS A 7 93.04 -14.95 -35.50
N ILE A 8 91.72 -14.83 -35.58
CA ILE A 8 91.03 -13.55 -35.39
C ILE A 8 91.21 -13.10 -33.94
N LYS A 9 92.02 -12.02 -33.70
CA LYS A 9 92.13 -11.40 -32.38
C LYS A 9 90.87 -10.60 -32.12
N ILE A 10 89.96 -11.18 -31.33
CA ILE A 10 88.74 -10.49 -30.87
C ILE A 10 89.17 -9.40 -29.88
N SER A 11 88.79 -8.16 -30.13
CA SER A 11 89.08 -7.01 -29.28
C SER A 11 88.46 -7.19 -27.91
N THR A 12 89.22 -7.02 -26.81
CA THR A 12 88.77 -7.11 -25.43
C THR A 12 87.60 -6.17 -25.11
N LYS A 13 87.42 -5.08 -25.85
CA LYS A 13 86.28 -4.17 -25.80
C LYS A 13 85.00 -4.83 -26.32
N LEU A 14 85.11 -5.64 -27.38
CA LEU A 14 83.95 -6.36 -27.96
C LEU A 14 83.47 -7.47 -27.00
N VAL A 15 84.41 -8.19 -26.42
CA VAL A 15 84.11 -9.24 -25.42
C VAL A 15 83.44 -8.63 -24.21
N LYS A 16 83.90 -7.50 -23.65
CA LYS A 16 83.27 -6.81 -22.54
C LYS A 16 81.82 -6.31 -22.90
N ARG A 17 81.62 -5.78 -24.07
CA ARG A 17 80.33 -5.36 -24.57
C ARG A 17 79.38 -6.54 -24.74
N SER A 18 79.84 -7.68 -25.23
CA SER A 18 79.04 -8.91 -25.33
C SER A 18 78.62 -9.44 -23.97
N TYR A 19 79.48 -9.42 -22.92
CA TYR A 19 79.12 -9.81 -21.54
C TYR A 19 78.11 -8.85 -20.95
N VAL A 20 78.22 -7.53 -21.19
CA VAL A 20 77.21 -6.56 -20.69
C VAL A 20 75.87 -6.78 -21.39
N ALA A 21 75.88 -6.99 -22.71
CA ALA A 21 74.62 -7.29 -23.45
C ALA A 21 74.02 -8.60 -22.98
N PHE A 22 74.78 -9.64 -22.72
CA PHE A 22 74.35 -10.91 -22.24
C PHE A 22 73.78 -10.81 -20.81
N ALA A 23 74.42 -10.04 -19.90
CA ALA A 23 73.94 -9.76 -18.55
C ALA A 23 72.63 -8.97 -18.60
N LEU A 24 72.43 -8.02 -19.50
CA LEU A 24 71.21 -7.30 -19.72
C LEU A 24 70.07 -8.23 -20.18
N ILE A 25 70.35 -9.13 -21.13
CA ILE A 25 69.38 -10.14 -21.58
C ILE A 25 68.95 -11.05 -20.43
N ILE A 26 69.91 -11.54 -19.64
CA ILE A 26 69.62 -12.38 -18.45
C ILE A 26 68.75 -11.60 -17.44
N ALA A 27 69.07 -10.33 -17.17
CA ALA A 27 68.31 -9.49 -16.27
C ALA A 27 66.85 -9.31 -16.75
N VAL A 28 66.65 -9.10 -18.09
CA VAL A 28 65.32 -9.03 -18.68
C VAL A 28 64.54 -10.35 -18.50
N PHE A 29 65.19 -11.50 -18.79
CA PHE A 29 64.58 -12.79 -18.62
C PHE A 29 64.27 -13.08 -17.14
N ALA A 30 65.12 -12.72 -16.20
CA ALA A 30 64.89 -12.86 -14.78
C ALA A 30 63.71 -12.01 -14.32
N LEU A 31 63.55 -10.79 -14.86
CA LEU A 31 62.46 -9.89 -14.57
C LEU A 31 61.12 -10.42 -15.14
N LEU A 32 61.15 -10.99 -16.34
CA LEU A 32 59.99 -11.68 -16.92
C LEU A 32 59.61 -12.93 -16.13
N ALA A 33 60.56 -13.76 -15.74
CA ALA A 33 60.31 -14.93 -14.92
C ALA A 33 59.73 -14.56 -13.54
N TYR A 34 60.29 -13.52 -12.91
CA TYR A 34 59.74 -12.96 -11.68
C TYR A 34 58.29 -12.47 -11.85
N ARG A 35 57.99 -11.75 -12.95
CA ARG A 35 56.64 -11.26 -13.26
C ARG A 35 55.66 -12.42 -13.47
N ILE A 36 56.06 -13.46 -14.20
CA ILE A 36 55.23 -14.65 -14.41
C ILE A 36 54.98 -15.35 -13.08
N LEU A 37 56.02 -15.54 -12.24
CA LEU A 37 55.86 -16.13 -10.91
C LEU A 37 54.90 -15.32 -10.03
N THR A 38 55.01 -13.98 -10.03
CA THR A 38 54.07 -13.15 -9.26
C THR A 38 52.61 -13.25 -9.77
N ILE A 39 52.40 -13.40 -11.06
CA ILE A 39 51.07 -13.61 -11.65
C ILE A 39 50.53 -15.01 -11.25
N GLN A 40 51.39 -16.04 -11.31
CA GLN A 40 50.98 -17.41 -11.05
C GLN A 40 50.86 -17.80 -9.54
N THR A 41 51.46 -17.03 -8.63
CA THR A 41 51.39 -17.33 -7.18
C THR A 41 50.71 -16.25 -6.37
N VAL A 42 51.17 -15.01 -6.43
CA VAL A 42 50.71 -13.91 -5.58
C VAL A 42 49.35 -13.34 -6.09
N ASN A 43 49.22 -13.25 -7.40
CA ASN A 43 48.04 -12.66 -8.05
C ASN A 43 47.15 -13.72 -8.72
N PHE A 44 47.35 -15.02 -8.42
CA PHE A 44 46.61 -16.10 -9.07
C PHE A 44 45.10 -15.95 -8.85
N ASP A 45 44.66 -15.81 -7.61
CA ASP A 45 43.25 -15.65 -7.28
C ASP A 45 42.61 -14.43 -7.91
N TYR A 46 43.35 -13.31 -7.97
CA TYR A 46 42.88 -12.08 -8.59
C TYR A 46 42.62 -12.27 -10.11
N TYR A 47 43.58 -12.88 -10.81
CA TYR A 47 43.44 -13.11 -12.25
C TYR A 47 42.44 -14.24 -12.54
N GLN A 48 42.38 -15.26 -11.71
CA GLN A 48 41.38 -16.32 -11.81
C GLN A 48 39.96 -15.74 -11.67
N GLN A 49 39.75 -14.89 -10.68
CA GLN A 49 38.47 -14.22 -10.48
C GLN A 49 38.10 -13.28 -11.64
N LYS A 50 39.09 -12.60 -12.21
CA LYS A 50 38.89 -11.78 -13.41
C LYS A 50 38.50 -12.60 -14.64
N VAL A 51 39.12 -13.76 -14.84
CA VAL A 51 38.78 -14.70 -15.91
C VAL A 51 37.36 -15.25 -15.72
N ILE A 52 37.04 -15.66 -14.50
CA ILE A 52 35.68 -16.14 -14.13
C ILE A 52 34.65 -15.04 -14.46
N ASN A 53 34.87 -13.82 -13.98
CA ASN A 53 33.95 -12.69 -14.25
C ASN A 53 33.84 -12.30 -15.72
N GLN A 54 34.83 -12.60 -16.54
CA GLN A 54 34.79 -12.38 -18.00
C GLN A 54 34.11 -13.51 -18.80
N LEU A 55 34.20 -14.73 -18.30
CA LEU A 55 33.69 -15.93 -18.98
C LEU A 55 32.28 -16.32 -18.47
N THR A 56 31.90 -15.90 -17.24
CA THR A 56 30.60 -16.26 -16.67
C THR A 56 29.53 -15.24 -17.04
N THR A 57 28.40 -15.75 -17.47
CA THR A 57 27.15 -14.97 -17.61
C THR A 57 26.23 -15.39 -16.47
N GLU A 58 25.75 -14.42 -15.72
CA GLU A 58 24.74 -14.63 -14.67
C GLU A 58 23.36 -14.43 -15.29
N SER A 59 22.49 -15.43 -15.15
CA SER A 59 21.05 -15.32 -15.42
C SER A 59 20.31 -15.36 -14.08
N THR A 60 19.36 -14.47 -13.89
CA THR A 60 18.55 -14.42 -12.67
C THR A 60 17.44 -15.47 -12.72
N ILE A 61 17.33 -16.29 -11.68
CA ILE A 61 16.17 -17.15 -11.46
C ILE A 61 15.20 -16.36 -10.59
N TYR A 62 14.05 -15.97 -11.15
CA TYR A 62 13.08 -15.18 -10.41
C TYR A 62 12.40 -16.04 -9.35
N SER A 63 12.33 -15.50 -8.12
CA SER A 63 11.49 -16.05 -7.04
C SER A 63 10.03 -15.80 -7.34
N ARG A 64 9.16 -16.69 -6.90
CA ARG A 64 7.72 -16.47 -6.94
C ARG A 64 7.33 -15.49 -5.82
N ARG A 65 6.52 -14.47 -6.17
CA ARG A 65 5.97 -13.56 -5.17
C ARG A 65 4.90 -14.27 -4.36
N GLY A 66 4.92 -14.14 -3.03
CA GLY A 66 3.94 -14.73 -2.12
C GLY A 66 2.51 -14.28 -2.42
N VAL A 67 1.55 -15.12 -2.10
CA VAL A 67 0.11 -14.87 -2.26
C VAL A 67 -0.40 -14.09 -1.05
N ILE A 68 -1.36 -13.17 -1.26
CA ILE A 68 -2.07 -12.50 -0.17
C ILE A 68 -3.47 -13.10 -0.10
N TYR A 69 -3.82 -13.63 1.06
CA TYR A 69 -5.11 -14.24 1.36
C TYR A 69 -5.95 -13.38 2.30
N ASP A 70 -7.25 -13.50 2.21
CA ASP A 70 -8.17 -13.02 3.24
C ASP A 70 -8.23 -14.01 4.42
N SER A 71 -9.03 -13.69 5.44
CA SER A 71 -9.18 -14.50 6.67
C SER A 71 -9.85 -15.85 6.46
N GLU A 72 -10.47 -16.09 5.30
CA GLU A 72 -11.13 -17.35 4.92
C GLU A 72 -10.38 -18.12 3.83
N GLY A 73 -9.18 -17.64 3.44
CA GLY A 73 -8.31 -18.28 2.45
C GLY A 73 -8.61 -17.88 1.01
N ALA A 74 -9.44 -16.86 0.76
CA ALA A 74 -9.64 -16.32 -0.58
C ALA A 74 -8.38 -15.53 -1.03
N GLN A 75 -7.93 -15.76 -2.26
CA GLN A 75 -6.75 -15.09 -2.81
C GLN A 75 -7.07 -13.65 -3.20
N LEU A 76 -6.56 -12.69 -2.44
CA LEU A 76 -6.67 -11.25 -2.73
C LEU A 76 -5.67 -10.80 -3.78
N ALA A 77 -4.46 -11.35 -3.76
CA ALA A 77 -3.42 -11.12 -4.75
C ALA A 77 -2.64 -12.42 -5.01
N THR A 78 -2.53 -12.80 -6.26
CA THR A 78 -1.87 -14.04 -6.71
C THR A 78 -0.97 -13.76 -7.92
N ASN A 79 -0.38 -14.81 -8.49
CA ASN A 79 0.46 -14.68 -9.67
C ASN A 79 -0.10 -15.56 -10.78
N ILE A 80 -0.17 -15.01 -11.99
CA ILE A 80 -0.52 -15.74 -13.21
C ILE A 80 0.68 -15.83 -14.12
N SER A 81 0.72 -16.87 -14.97
CA SER A 81 1.78 -17.03 -15.95
C SER A 81 1.82 -15.86 -16.91
N ALA A 82 3.01 -15.35 -17.15
CA ALA A 82 3.30 -14.34 -18.15
C ALA A 82 4.63 -14.68 -18.83
N TYR A 83 4.97 -13.97 -19.88
CA TYR A 83 6.17 -14.22 -20.66
C TYR A 83 6.89 -12.91 -20.95
N ARG A 84 8.21 -12.94 -20.81
CA ARG A 84 9.07 -11.87 -21.23
C ARG A 84 9.55 -12.13 -22.66
N ILE A 85 9.28 -11.21 -23.56
CA ILE A 85 9.74 -11.25 -24.94
C ILE A 85 10.88 -10.25 -25.10
N PHE A 86 12.04 -10.73 -25.52
CA PHE A 86 13.23 -9.90 -25.71
C PHE A 86 14.02 -10.30 -26.95
N ILE A 87 14.81 -9.39 -27.45
CA ILE A 87 15.69 -9.59 -28.59
C ILE A 87 17.14 -9.57 -28.16
N ALA A 88 18.02 -10.23 -28.91
CA ALA A 88 19.46 -10.23 -28.75
C ALA A 88 20.13 -9.46 -29.90
N PRO A 89 20.22 -8.12 -29.85
CA PRO A 89 20.73 -7.30 -30.94
C PRO A 89 22.15 -7.67 -31.39
N SER A 90 23.02 -8.12 -30.47
CA SER A 90 24.36 -8.61 -30.80
C SER A 90 24.32 -9.82 -31.74
N ASN A 91 23.40 -10.79 -31.48
CA ASN A 91 23.26 -11.97 -32.33
C ASN A 91 22.67 -11.60 -33.71
N ILE A 92 21.74 -10.65 -33.75
CA ILE A 92 21.18 -10.13 -34.99
C ILE A 92 22.28 -9.53 -35.85
N ARG A 93 23.16 -8.71 -35.25
CA ARG A 93 24.30 -8.11 -35.97
C ARG A 93 25.35 -9.13 -36.44
N ALA A 94 25.62 -10.14 -35.62
CA ALA A 94 26.50 -11.24 -36.01
C ALA A 94 25.98 -11.98 -37.26
N ALA A 95 24.69 -12.35 -37.25
CA ALA A 95 24.03 -13.00 -38.35
C ALA A 95 24.01 -12.14 -39.65
N LEU A 96 23.81 -10.83 -39.52
CA LEU A 96 23.90 -9.89 -40.65
C LEU A 96 25.30 -9.83 -41.24
N SER A 97 26.36 -9.89 -40.41
CA SER A 97 27.76 -9.86 -40.89
C SER A 97 28.18 -11.14 -41.58
N GLU A 98 27.57 -12.28 -41.24
CA GLU A 98 27.83 -13.59 -41.89
C GLU A 98 27.00 -13.78 -43.17
N SER A 99 25.92 -13.05 -43.36
CA SER A 99 25.05 -13.09 -44.54
C SER A 99 25.62 -12.25 -45.66
N THR A 100 26.54 -12.79 -46.48
CA THR A 100 27.09 -12.13 -47.68
C THR A 100 26.59 -12.83 -48.93
N GLY A 101 25.86 -12.14 -49.82
CA GLY A 101 25.42 -12.66 -51.13
C GLY A 101 23.97 -12.27 -51.48
N ALA A 102 23.47 -12.86 -52.60
CA ALA A 102 22.13 -12.57 -53.11
C ALA A 102 20.97 -13.07 -52.16
N ASP A 103 21.29 -13.89 -51.17
CA ASP A 103 20.34 -14.47 -50.17
C ASP A 103 20.46 -13.80 -48.77
N ALA A 104 21.06 -12.62 -48.67
CA ALA A 104 21.22 -11.90 -47.41
C ALA A 104 19.84 -11.53 -46.83
N LYS A 105 19.43 -12.20 -45.75
CA LYS A 105 18.19 -11.87 -45.02
C LYS A 105 18.36 -10.58 -44.25
N ASN A 106 17.41 -9.67 -44.37
CA ASN A 106 17.35 -8.47 -43.55
C ASN A 106 16.67 -8.80 -42.22
N TYR A 107 17.43 -9.39 -41.28
CA TYR A 107 16.91 -9.81 -39.98
C TYR A 107 16.32 -8.63 -39.18
N ASP A 108 16.85 -7.42 -39.29
CA ASP A 108 16.32 -6.25 -38.60
C ASP A 108 14.90 -5.96 -39.02
N ASP A 109 14.61 -5.95 -40.33
CA ASP A 109 13.29 -5.69 -40.88
C ASP A 109 12.30 -6.85 -40.60
N ILE A 110 12.75 -8.10 -40.71
CA ILE A 110 11.93 -9.27 -40.44
C ILE A 110 11.46 -9.26 -38.97
N ILE A 111 12.41 -9.04 -38.03
CA ILE A 111 12.10 -9.04 -36.59
C ILE A 111 11.25 -7.84 -36.21
N ALA A 112 11.57 -6.64 -36.72
CA ALA A 112 10.80 -5.45 -36.40
C ALA A 112 9.34 -5.54 -36.89
N ARG A 113 9.12 -6.02 -38.14
CA ARG A 113 7.76 -6.23 -38.67
C ARG A 113 7.02 -7.33 -37.91
N GLY A 114 7.63 -8.50 -37.78
CA GLY A 114 6.96 -9.64 -37.14
C GLY A 114 6.57 -9.37 -35.69
N LEU A 115 7.44 -8.71 -34.90
CA LEU A 115 7.09 -8.36 -33.53
C LEU A 115 6.06 -7.23 -33.45
N SER A 116 6.13 -6.22 -34.34
CA SER A 116 5.11 -5.16 -34.37
C SER A 116 3.75 -5.68 -34.83
N ASP A 117 3.70 -6.61 -35.77
CA ASP A 117 2.44 -7.22 -36.26
C ASP A 117 1.78 -8.09 -35.15
N ILE A 118 2.56 -8.83 -34.36
CA ILE A 118 2.06 -9.71 -33.31
C ILE A 118 1.72 -8.93 -32.04
N LEU A 119 2.57 -7.98 -31.66
CA LEU A 119 2.51 -7.33 -30.35
C LEU A 119 1.93 -5.90 -30.39
N GLY A 120 1.76 -5.34 -31.60
CA GLY A 120 1.41 -3.93 -31.79
C GLY A 120 0.06 -3.58 -31.23
N GLU A 121 -0.98 -4.34 -31.53
CA GLU A 121 -2.36 -4.05 -31.10
C GLU A 121 -2.50 -4.11 -29.57
N LYS A 122 -1.92 -5.12 -28.95
CA LYS A 122 -2.12 -5.42 -27.53
C LYS A 122 -1.14 -4.69 -26.60
N TYR A 123 0.12 -4.52 -27.05
CA TYR A 123 1.20 -3.96 -26.22
C TYR A 123 1.75 -2.63 -26.73
N GLY A 124 1.23 -2.12 -27.84
CA GLY A 124 1.66 -0.86 -28.42
C GLY A 124 3.06 -0.89 -29.02
N VAL A 125 3.58 -2.09 -29.35
CA VAL A 125 4.91 -2.25 -29.94
C VAL A 125 4.89 -1.82 -31.41
N THR A 126 5.66 -0.78 -31.76
CA THR A 126 5.76 -0.32 -33.14
C THR A 126 6.99 -0.88 -33.82
N TYR A 127 6.99 -0.87 -35.18
CA TYR A 127 8.15 -1.21 -36.00
C TYR A 127 9.36 -0.36 -35.59
N ASP A 128 9.17 0.95 -35.43
CA ASP A 128 10.25 1.88 -35.11
C ASP A 128 10.85 1.62 -33.73
N ASP A 129 10.04 1.21 -32.74
CA ASP A 129 10.53 0.86 -31.39
C ASP A 129 11.50 -0.32 -31.45
N VAL A 130 11.14 -1.37 -32.19
CA VAL A 130 11.97 -2.59 -32.31
C VAL A 130 13.23 -2.30 -33.14
N ALA A 131 13.10 -1.60 -34.27
CA ALA A 131 14.21 -1.23 -35.13
C ALA A 131 15.23 -0.32 -34.38
N ASP A 132 14.74 0.69 -33.68
CA ASP A 132 15.53 1.56 -32.81
C ASP A 132 16.24 0.78 -31.69
N MET A 133 15.58 -0.19 -31.11
CA MET A 133 16.14 -1.03 -30.06
C MET A 133 17.29 -1.89 -30.59
N ILE A 134 17.15 -2.48 -31.79
CA ILE A 134 18.19 -3.25 -32.46
C ILE A 134 19.43 -2.36 -32.72
N GLU A 135 19.22 -1.15 -33.22
CA GLU A 135 20.34 -0.24 -33.56
C GLU A 135 21.00 0.35 -32.31
N LYS A 136 20.23 0.88 -31.38
CA LYS A 136 20.75 1.55 -30.16
C LYS A 136 21.44 0.57 -29.20
N LYS A 137 21.02 -0.70 -29.17
CA LYS A 137 21.54 -1.74 -28.27
C LYS A 137 22.32 -2.83 -28.98
N LYS A 138 22.94 -2.54 -30.11
CA LYS A 138 23.63 -3.50 -31.00
C LYS A 138 24.71 -4.40 -30.35
N GLY A 139 25.23 -4.03 -29.20
CA GLY A 139 26.17 -4.85 -28.42
C GLY A 139 25.49 -5.68 -27.32
N SER A 140 24.19 -5.58 -27.14
CA SER A 140 23.44 -6.28 -26.07
C SER A 140 22.94 -7.65 -26.53
N LEU A 141 22.96 -8.60 -25.62
CA LEU A 141 22.29 -9.91 -25.79
C LEU A 141 20.86 -9.92 -25.21
N ASP A 142 20.46 -8.82 -24.59
CA ASP A 142 19.19 -8.68 -23.89
C ASP A 142 18.61 -7.28 -24.08
N ALA A 143 17.55 -7.19 -24.88
CA ALA A 143 16.77 -5.97 -25.07
C ALA A 143 15.28 -6.34 -25.00
N THR A 144 14.64 -6.09 -23.87
CA THR A 144 13.23 -6.45 -23.60
C THR A 144 12.30 -5.64 -24.50
N VAL A 145 11.46 -6.33 -25.27
CA VAL A 145 10.40 -5.77 -26.12
C VAL A 145 9.10 -5.68 -25.32
N VAL A 146 8.64 -6.81 -24.76
CA VAL A 146 7.48 -6.87 -23.85
C VAL A 146 7.88 -7.63 -22.59
N ARG A 147 7.59 -7.04 -21.43
CA ARG A 147 8.00 -7.63 -20.15
C ARG A 147 7.03 -8.68 -19.63
N LEU A 148 5.72 -8.49 -19.86
CA LEU A 148 4.64 -9.32 -19.32
C LEU A 148 3.62 -9.62 -20.41
N ALA A 149 4.04 -10.39 -21.43
CA ALA A 149 3.14 -10.89 -22.45
C ALA A 149 2.32 -12.06 -21.90
N ASP A 150 1.10 -12.23 -22.38
CA ASP A 150 0.31 -13.43 -22.09
C ASP A 150 0.74 -14.64 -22.92
N GLY A 151 0.18 -15.81 -22.60
CA GLY A 151 0.52 -17.06 -23.25
C GLY A 151 0.22 -17.06 -24.76
N GLU A 152 -0.92 -16.52 -25.18
CA GLU A 152 -1.32 -16.46 -26.58
C GLU A 152 -0.31 -15.67 -27.43
N SER A 153 0.04 -14.47 -26.94
CA SER A 153 1.05 -13.63 -27.61
C SER A 153 2.43 -14.27 -27.62
N ALA A 154 2.80 -14.97 -26.54
CA ALA A 154 4.06 -15.70 -26.46
C ALA A 154 4.11 -16.86 -27.45
N ASP A 155 3.03 -17.63 -27.60
CA ASP A 155 2.93 -18.73 -28.56
C ASP A 155 3.03 -18.22 -30.00
N LEU A 156 2.35 -17.12 -30.35
CA LEU A 156 2.46 -16.48 -31.66
C LEU A 156 3.90 -16.03 -31.98
N VAL A 157 4.59 -15.48 -30.97
CA VAL A 157 6.02 -15.10 -31.15
C VAL A 157 6.89 -16.35 -31.31
N LEU A 158 6.67 -17.43 -30.57
CA LEU A 158 7.43 -18.68 -30.71
C LEU A 158 7.22 -19.31 -32.09
N ASP A 159 5.99 -19.30 -32.61
CA ASP A 159 5.70 -19.74 -33.96
C ASP A 159 6.41 -18.90 -35.03
N PHE A 160 6.38 -17.56 -34.87
CA PHE A 160 7.10 -16.64 -35.73
C PHE A 160 8.62 -16.90 -35.71
N VAL A 161 9.20 -17.10 -34.51
CA VAL A 161 10.62 -17.42 -34.31
C VAL A 161 11.00 -18.71 -35.05
N SER A 162 10.21 -19.76 -34.88
CA SER A 162 10.45 -21.06 -35.50
C SER A 162 10.34 -21.01 -37.04
N GLN A 163 9.32 -20.34 -37.57
CA GLN A 163 9.11 -20.20 -39.03
C GLN A 163 10.25 -19.46 -39.72
N ASN A 164 10.83 -18.46 -39.04
CA ASN A 164 11.88 -17.59 -39.59
C ASN A 164 13.30 -18.00 -39.17
N LYS A 165 13.46 -19.02 -38.31
CA LYS A 165 14.75 -19.49 -37.74
C LYS A 165 15.49 -18.41 -36.96
N LEU A 166 14.78 -17.82 -35.97
CA LEU A 166 15.26 -16.69 -35.17
C LEU A 166 15.56 -17.07 -33.71
N GLU A 167 15.74 -18.35 -33.39
CA GLU A 167 15.82 -18.91 -32.03
C GLU A 167 16.88 -18.25 -31.12
N ASN A 168 17.97 -17.72 -31.75
CA ASN A 168 19.04 -17.01 -31.00
C ASN A 168 18.91 -15.49 -31.03
N MET A 169 17.91 -14.94 -31.71
CA MET A 169 17.73 -13.51 -31.96
C MET A 169 16.53 -12.95 -31.23
N VAL A 170 15.44 -13.72 -31.17
CA VAL A 170 14.20 -13.40 -30.44
C VAL A 170 13.95 -14.52 -29.43
N LEU A 171 13.79 -14.16 -28.19
CA LEU A 171 13.68 -15.10 -27.08
C LEU A 171 12.41 -14.81 -26.28
N VAL A 172 11.79 -15.90 -25.81
CA VAL A 172 10.63 -15.89 -24.93
C VAL A 172 11.01 -16.58 -23.64
N GLU A 173 10.90 -15.90 -22.52
CA GLU A 173 11.25 -16.40 -21.20
C GLU A 173 10.00 -16.42 -20.33
N ALA A 174 9.80 -17.52 -19.58
CA ALA A 174 8.70 -17.60 -18.61
C ALA A 174 8.87 -16.55 -17.51
N SER A 175 7.80 -15.87 -17.20
CA SER A 175 7.69 -14.83 -16.18
C SER A 175 6.38 -14.98 -15.42
N SER A 176 6.12 -14.12 -14.46
CA SER A 176 4.85 -14.07 -13.75
C SER A 176 4.33 -12.63 -13.67
N LYS A 177 3.02 -12.48 -13.79
CA LYS A 177 2.30 -11.22 -13.61
C LYS A 177 1.49 -11.30 -12.33
N ARG A 178 1.57 -10.24 -11.51
CA ARG A 178 0.70 -10.09 -10.36
C ARG A 178 -0.75 -9.92 -10.81
N TYR A 179 -1.66 -10.63 -10.16
CA TYR A 179 -3.08 -10.63 -10.48
C TYR A 179 -3.92 -10.49 -9.21
N TYR A 180 -4.95 -9.67 -9.28
CA TYR A 180 -5.87 -9.35 -8.19
C TYR A 180 -7.27 -9.82 -8.57
N PRO A 181 -7.68 -11.03 -8.11
CA PRO A 181 -8.93 -11.67 -8.56
C PRO A 181 -10.19 -10.84 -8.32
N TYR A 182 -10.16 -9.99 -7.30
CA TYR A 182 -11.29 -9.14 -6.92
C TYR A 182 -11.18 -7.70 -7.45
N GLY A 183 -10.19 -7.40 -8.28
CA GLY A 183 -10.02 -6.11 -8.95
C GLY A 183 -9.89 -4.93 -7.98
N ASN A 184 -10.99 -4.22 -7.78
CA ASN A 184 -11.05 -3.01 -6.93
C ASN A 184 -11.41 -3.27 -5.46
N VAL A 185 -11.77 -4.51 -5.08
CA VAL A 185 -12.08 -4.85 -3.68
C VAL A 185 -10.81 -4.77 -2.83
N ALA A 186 -10.85 -3.97 -1.77
CA ALA A 186 -9.72 -3.66 -0.88
C ALA A 186 -8.49 -3.05 -1.58
N SER A 187 -8.66 -2.40 -2.75
CA SER A 187 -7.55 -1.86 -3.54
C SER A 187 -6.59 -0.96 -2.77
N HIS A 188 -7.11 -0.09 -1.90
CA HIS A 188 -6.30 0.81 -1.07
C HIS A 188 -5.54 0.10 0.06
N VAL A 189 -5.95 -1.12 0.44
CA VAL A 189 -5.29 -1.93 1.47
C VAL A 189 -4.27 -2.86 0.85
N ILE A 190 -4.66 -3.60 -0.18
CA ILE A 190 -3.77 -4.53 -0.89
C ILE A 190 -2.69 -3.74 -1.62
N GLY A 191 -3.09 -2.68 -2.32
CA GLY A 191 -2.20 -1.93 -3.21
C GLY A 191 -1.94 -2.68 -4.51
N PHE A 192 -0.83 -2.34 -5.17
CA PHE A 192 -0.46 -2.94 -6.45
C PHE A 192 1.06 -2.93 -6.64
N THR A 193 1.52 -3.72 -7.62
CA THR A 193 2.94 -3.82 -7.99
C THR A 193 3.26 -3.02 -9.25
N GLY A 194 4.51 -2.60 -9.36
CA GLY A 194 5.07 -2.06 -10.59
C GLY A 194 5.30 -3.16 -11.65
N THR A 195 5.66 -2.73 -12.85
CA THR A 195 6.04 -3.64 -13.95
C THR A 195 7.31 -4.45 -13.66
N ASP A 196 8.09 -4.02 -12.67
CA ASP A 196 9.28 -4.71 -12.17
C ASP A 196 8.95 -5.73 -11.06
N GLY A 197 7.67 -5.84 -10.67
CA GLY A 197 7.20 -6.71 -9.60
C GLY A 197 7.36 -6.15 -8.19
N ALA A 198 7.93 -4.94 -8.03
CA ALA A 198 8.04 -4.29 -6.73
C ALA A 198 6.68 -3.74 -6.27
N GLY A 199 6.36 -3.89 -4.99
CA GLY A 199 5.16 -3.31 -4.38
C GLY A 199 5.24 -1.78 -4.33
N LEU A 200 4.19 -1.09 -4.75
CA LEU A 200 4.14 0.38 -4.81
C LEU A 200 3.22 0.99 -3.76
N TYR A 201 2.14 0.33 -3.38
CA TYR A 201 1.15 0.80 -2.42
C TYR A 201 0.65 -0.35 -1.52
N GLY A 202 0.00 -0.02 -0.42
CA GLY A 202 -0.69 -0.96 0.46
C GLY A 202 0.21 -2.04 1.07
N LEU A 203 -0.34 -3.24 1.26
CA LEU A 203 0.36 -4.42 1.76
C LEU A 203 1.47 -4.87 0.80
N GLU A 204 1.26 -4.71 -0.51
CA GLU A 204 2.27 -5.01 -1.52
C GLU A 204 3.56 -4.21 -1.32
N TYR A 205 3.44 -2.93 -0.91
CA TYR A 205 4.59 -2.08 -0.55
C TYR A 205 5.13 -2.41 0.83
N GLN A 206 4.26 -2.47 1.84
CA GLN A 206 4.63 -2.66 3.25
C GLN A 206 5.43 -3.94 3.46
N TYR A 207 4.98 -5.02 2.81
CA TYR A 207 5.57 -6.35 2.93
C TYR A 207 6.34 -6.78 1.67
N ASN A 208 6.84 -5.79 0.89
CA ASN A 208 7.51 -6.09 -0.36
C ASN A 208 8.69 -7.04 -0.21
N SER A 209 9.50 -6.89 0.84
CA SER A 209 10.67 -7.77 1.10
C SER A 209 10.27 -9.21 1.43
N GLN A 210 9.18 -9.39 2.16
CA GLN A 210 8.65 -10.70 2.53
C GLN A 210 7.98 -11.37 1.33
N LEU A 211 7.18 -10.61 0.59
CA LEU A 211 6.46 -11.12 -0.58
C LEU A 211 7.36 -11.44 -1.77
N SER A 212 8.43 -10.66 -2.02
CA SER A 212 9.26 -10.82 -3.21
C SER A 212 10.17 -12.04 -3.19
N GLY A 213 10.48 -12.58 -2.01
CA GLY A 213 11.48 -13.62 -1.86
C GLY A 213 12.89 -13.16 -2.23
N THR A 214 13.78 -14.10 -2.47
CA THR A 214 15.15 -13.85 -2.88
C THR A 214 15.42 -14.51 -4.23
N PRO A 215 15.77 -13.74 -5.28
CA PRO A 215 16.06 -14.34 -6.58
C PRO A 215 17.30 -15.22 -6.52
N GLY A 216 17.25 -16.33 -7.24
CA GLY A 216 18.38 -17.21 -7.46
C GLY A 216 19.26 -16.74 -8.61
N LYS A 217 20.36 -17.45 -8.83
CA LYS A 217 21.32 -17.16 -9.91
C LYS A 217 21.73 -18.45 -10.61
N TYR A 218 21.69 -18.41 -11.91
CA TYR A 218 22.27 -19.42 -12.76
C TYR A 218 23.54 -18.86 -13.38
N ILE A 219 24.70 -19.41 -12.98
CA ILE A 219 26.02 -18.96 -13.44
C ILE A 219 26.55 -19.97 -14.43
N THR A 220 26.75 -19.59 -15.69
CA THR A 220 27.35 -20.44 -16.71
C THR A 220 28.58 -19.76 -17.31
N ALA A 221 29.58 -20.58 -17.68
CA ALA A 221 30.71 -20.09 -18.49
C ALA A 221 30.34 -20.13 -19.97
N ARG A 222 30.61 -19.04 -20.70
CA ARG A 222 30.44 -18.93 -22.15
C ARG A 222 31.78 -18.61 -22.84
N ASP A 223 31.97 -19.16 -24.03
CA ASP A 223 33.11 -18.81 -24.86
C ASP A 223 32.95 -17.40 -25.49
N SER A 224 33.99 -16.91 -26.17
CA SER A 224 33.98 -15.62 -26.87
C SER A 224 32.93 -15.51 -27.99
N TYR A 225 32.28 -16.60 -28.35
CA TYR A 225 31.17 -16.68 -29.31
C TYR A 225 29.82 -16.84 -28.65
N GLY A 226 29.75 -16.76 -27.30
CA GLY A 226 28.52 -16.86 -26.54
C GLY A 226 27.97 -18.29 -26.34
N ARG A 227 28.70 -19.33 -26.75
CA ARG A 227 28.29 -20.74 -26.58
C ARG A 227 28.64 -21.21 -25.17
N GLU A 228 27.76 -22.00 -24.56
CA GLU A 228 28.03 -22.61 -23.26
C GLU A 228 29.29 -23.50 -23.35
N MET A 229 30.22 -23.27 -22.45
CA MET A 229 31.39 -24.13 -22.31
C MET A 229 31.00 -25.36 -21.48
N PRO A 230 31.17 -26.58 -22.01
CA PRO A 230 30.99 -27.77 -21.18
C PRO A 230 32.12 -27.79 -20.17
N PHE A 231 31.86 -27.58 -18.91
CA PHE A 231 32.63 -27.92 -17.71
C PHE A 231 32.91 -26.79 -16.70
N GLU A 232 32.96 -27.19 -15.46
CA GLU A 232 33.57 -26.74 -14.21
C GLU A 232 32.99 -25.50 -13.51
N TYR A 233 32.31 -24.57 -14.19
CA TYR A 233 31.77 -23.35 -13.55
C TYR A 233 30.27 -23.20 -13.74
N LYS A 234 29.52 -24.29 -13.60
CA LYS A 234 28.06 -24.25 -13.55
C LYS A 234 27.65 -24.22 -12.07
N SER A 235 27.19 -23.08 -11.58
CA SER A 235 26.65 -22.93 -10.24
C SER A 235 25.21 -22.47 -10.33
N VAL A 236 24.34 -23.18 -9.62
CA VAL A 236 22.92 -22.81 -9.45
C VAL A 236 22.75 -22.39 -8.00
N ILE A 237 22.28 -21.19 -7.79
CA ILE A 237 21.78 -20.73 -6.51
C ILE A 237 20.28 -20.67 -6.69
N ASP A 238 19.56 -21.54 -5.99
CA ASP A 238 18.11 -21.61 -6.10
C ASP A 238 17.47 -20.32 -5.58
N ALA A 239 16.36 -19.93 -6.22
CA ALA A 239 15.52 -18.85 -5.73
C ALA A 239 14.80 -19.31 -4.46
N VAL A 240 14.61 -18.39 -3.52
CA VAL A 240 13.75 -18.58 -2.35
C VAL A 240 12.47 -17.79 -2.57
N ASP A 241 11.35 -18.48 -2.65
CA ASP A 241 10.05 -17.86 -2.85
C ASP A 241 9.66 -16.93 -1.71
N GLY A 242 8.83 -15.94 -2.01
CA GLY A 242 8.28 -15.05 -1.02
C GLY A 242 7.27 -15.75 -0.10
N TYR A 243 7.08 -15.18 1.08
CA TYR A 243 6.10 -15.68 2.04
C TYR A 243 4.68 -15.36 1.59
N ASP A 244 3.79 -16.31 1.74
CA ASP A 244 2.35 -16.09 1.64
C ASP A 244 1.87 -15.35 2.88
N ILE A 245 0.96 -14.40 2.71
CA ILE A 245 0.40 -13.56 3.77
C ILE A 245 -1.09 -13.85 3.92
N GLU A 246 -1.51 -14.22 5.12
CA GLU A 246 -2.91 -14.31 5.52
C GLU A 246 -3.28 -13.05 6.29
N THR A 247 -4.33 -12.35 5.82
CA THR A 247 -4.80 -11.10 6.41
C THR A 247 -6.03 -11.30 7.27
N THR A 248 -6.34 -10.31 8.11
CA THR A 248 -7.60 -10.23 8.87
C THR A 248 -8.79 -9.74 8.02
N LEU A 249 -8.52 -9.30 6.79
CA LEU A 249 -9.58 -8.85 5.88
C LEU A 249 -10.53 -10.02 5.56
N ASN A 250 -11.80 -9.70 5.44
CA ASN A 250 -12.81 -10.63 4.95
C ASN A 250 -13.42 -10.04 3.67
N VAL A 251 -13.30 -10.75 2.55
CA VAL A 251 -13.79 -10.29 1.24
C VAL A 251 -15.27 -9.94 1.28
N LYS A 252 -16.10 -10.74 1.98
CA LYS A 252 -17.53 -10.48 2.05
C LYS A 252 -17.86 -9.20 2.81
N LEU A 253 -17.22 -8.97 3.95
CA LEU A 253 -17.38 -7.73 4.72
C LEU A 253 -16.85 -6.52 3.94
N GLN A 254 -15.76 -6.70 3.23
CA GLN A 254 -15.15 -5.68 2.37
C GLN A 254 -16.09 -5.29 1.22
N MET A 255 -16.73 -6.26 0.56
CA MET A 255 -17.71 -6.01 -0.51
C MET A 255 -18.95 -5.28 0.02
N ILE A 256 -19.51 -5.71 1.17
CA ILE A 256 -20.63 -5.03 1.79
C ILE A 256 -20.30 -3.57 2.09
N LEU A 257 -19.16 -3.33 2.74
CA LEU A 257 -18.72 -1.96 3.05
C LEU A 257 -18.56 -1.11 1.80
N ARG A 258 -17.88 -1.64 0.77
CA ARG A 258 -17.65 -0.97 -0.50
C ARG A 258 -18.95 -0.55 -1.19
N GLU A 259 -19.93 -1.46 -1.27
CA GLU A 259 -21.23 -1.17 -1.91
C GLU A 259 -21.99 -0.07 -1.16
N GLN A 260 -21.93 -0.03 0.17
CA GLN A 260 -22.56 1.04 0.95
C GLN A 260 -21.82 2.38 0.78
N LEU A 261 -20.49 2.37 0.63
CA LEU A 261 -19.72 3.59 0.31
C LEU A 261 -20.01 4.09 -1.10
N LYS A 262 -20.16 3.20 -2.08
CA LYS A 262 -20.58 3.54 -3.43
C LYS A 262 -21.98 4.17 -3.41
N ALA A 263 -22.94 3.56 -2.73
CA ALA A 263 -24.31 4.07 -2.66
C ALA A 263 -24.38 5.47 -2.04
N THR A 264 -23.68 5.73 -0.92
CA THR A 264 -23.64 7.08 -0.34
C THR A 264 -22.90 8.08 -1.24
N PHE A 265 -21.88 7.65 -1.97
CA PHE A 265 -21.16 8.49 -2.91
C PHE A 265 -22.07 8.93 -4.08
N GLU A 266 -22.82 8.00 -4.66
CA GLU A 266 -23.76 8.27 -5.76
C GLU A 266 -24.91 9.19 -5.31
N GLU A 267 -25.43 9.03 -4.07
CA GLU A 267 -26.49 9.85 -3.52
C GLU A 267 -26.03 11.27 -3.16
N CYS A 268 -24.88 11.40 -2.51
CA CYS A 268 -24.42 12.66 -1.92
C CYS A 268 -23.41 13.42 -2.77
N GLN A 269 -22.79 12.77 -3.76
CA GLN A 269 -21.72 13.29 -4.62
C GLN A 269 -20.65 14.07 -3.84
N PRO A 270 -19.96 13.42 -2.88
CA PRO A 270 -18.98 14.10 -2.05
C PRO A 270 -17.74 14.45 -2.84
N GLU A 271 -17.27 15.70 -2.74
CA GLU A 271 -16.10 16.19 -3.48
C GLU A 271 -14.80 15.45 -3.09
N CYS A 272 -14.69 15.03 -1.84
CA CYS A 272 -13.51 14.32 -1.34
C CYS A 272 -13.76 12.82 -1.12
N GLY A 273 -14.88 12.28 -1.59
CA GLY A 273 -15.19 10.86 -1.50
C GLY A 273 -15.75 10.41 -0.15
N ALA A 274 -15.84 9.10 0.02
CA ALA A 274 -16.29 8.44 1.23
C ALA A 274 -15.29 7.36 1.65
N ALA A 275 -15.21 7.08 2.94
CA ALA A 275 -14.36 6.02 3.47
C ALA A 275 -15.02 5.29 4.62
N GLY A 276 -14.66 4.02 4.80
CA GLY A 276 -15.21 3.16 5.84
C GLY A 276 -14.17 2.20 6.41
N LEU A 277 -14.35 1.85 7.67
CA LEU A 277 -13.48 0.97 8.43
C LEU A 277 -14.30 0.07 9.35
N VAL A 278 -14.02 -1.22 9.34
CA VAL A 278 -14.62 -2.23 10.24
C VAL A 278 -13.50 -2.93 11.00
N MET A 279 -13.62 -2.99 12.33
CA MET A 279 -12.62 -3.60 13.22
C MET A 279 -13.26 -4.56 14.21
N ASN A 280 -12.56 -5.62 14.55
CA ASN A 280 -12.85 -6.41 15.74
C ASN A 280 -12.32 -5.65 16.96
N VAL A 281 -13.22 -5.26 17.87
CA VAL A 281 -12.85 -4.42 19.03
C VAL A 281 -12.00 -5.16 20.06
N LYS A 282 -12.13 -6.50 20.15
CA LYS A 282 -11.44 -7.33 21.14
C LYS A 282 -10.00 -7.62 20.76
N THR A 283 -9.73 -7.72 19.46
CA THR A 283 -8.39 -8.07 18.95
C THR A 283 -7.64 -6.91 18.33
N GLY A 284 -8.35 -5.92 17.79
CA GLY A 284 -7.78 -4.87 16.95
C GLY A 284 -7.68 -5.26 15.48
N ALA A 285 -8.10 -6.46 15.08
CA ALA A 285 -8.09 -6.91 13.69
C ALA A 285 -8.95 -6.01 12.80
N VAL A 286 -8.39 -5.56 11.68
CA VAL A 286 -9.12 -4.81 10.66
C VAL A 286 -9.81 -5.80 9.73
N LEU A 287 -11.14 -5.86 9.77
CA LEU A 287 -11.94 -6.82 9.02
C LEU A 287 -12.30 -6.32 7.62
N ALA A 288 -12.49 -5.00 7.48
CA ALA A 288 -12.71 -4.33 6.20
C ALA A 288 -12.24 -2.86 6.28
N MET A 289 -11.67 -2.37 5.19
CA MET A 289 -11.21 -0.99 5.05
C MET A 289 -11.35 -0.57 3.58
N ALA A 290 -12.14 0.46 3.31
CA ALA A 290 -12.42 0.90 1.96
C ALA A 290 -12.45 2.42 1.84
N THR A 291 -12.02 2.91 0.69
CA THR A 291 -12.19 4.29 0.21
C THR A 291 -12.97 4.23 -1.11
N TYR A 292 -13.87 5.17 -1.35
CA TYR A 292 -14.58 5.32 -2.61
C TYR A 292 -14.54 6.79 -3.08
N PRO A 293 -14.22 7.09 -4.35
CA PRO A 293 -13.94 6.15 -5.44
C PRO A 293 -12.72 5.27 -5.21
N ASP A 294 -12.75 4.06 -5.78
CA ASP A 294 -11.66 3.09 -5.72
C ASP A 294 -11.04 2.85 -7.12
N PHE A 295 -10.11 1.91 -7.25
CA PHE A 295 -9.45 1.61 -8.51
C PHE A 295 -9.22 0.10 -8.67
N ASP A 296 -9.09 -0.38 -9.92
CA ASP A 296 -8.71 -1.77 -10.20
C ASP A 296 -7.20 -1.95 -10.02
N CYS A 297 -6.79 -2.83 -9.10
CA CYS A 297 -5.38 -3.16 -8.87
C CYS A 297 -4.70 -3.79 -10.11
N ASN A 298 -5.46 -4.40 -11.03
CA ASN A 298 -4.93 -4.94 -12.28
C ASN A 298 -4.61 -3.86 -13.31
N ASP A 299 -5.27 -2.69 -13.21
CA ASP A 299 -5.05 -1.51 -14.06
C ASP A 299 -5.00 -0.21 -13.24
N ALA A 300 -4.20 -0.21 -12.19
CA ALA A 300 -4.12 0.88 -11.22
C ALA A 300 -3.68 2.24 -11.83
N ARG A 301 -3.12 2.25 -13.04
CA ARG A 301 -2.64 3.49 -13.70
C ARG A 301 -3.71 4.21 -14.51
N THR A 302 -4.80 3.55 -14.85
CA THR A 302 -5.97 4.17 -15.45
C THR A 302 -6.79 4.85 -14.35
N LEU A 303 -7.17 6.11 -14.60
CA LEU A 303 -8.07 6.81 -13.68
C LEU A 303 -9.45 6.15 -13.75
N ASP A 304 -10.11 6.05 -12.59
CA ASP A 304 -11.52 5.68 -12.56
C ASP A 304 -12.41 6.79 -13.19
N ASP A 305 -13.66 6.49 -13.43
CA ASP A 305 -14.59 7.40 -14.12
C ASP A 305 -14.71 8.76 -13.42
N TYR A 306 -14.68 8.79 -12.10
CA TYR A 306 -14.77 10.03 -11.32
C TYR A 306 -13.53 10.91 -11.53
N TYR A 307 -12.34 10.36 -11.34
CA TYR A 307 -11.09 11.11 -11.50
C TYR A 307 -10.80 11.43 -12.97
N GLN A 308 -11.20 10.56 -13.90
CA GLN A 308 -11.14 10.85 -15.33
C GLN A 308 -12.06 12.05 -15.68
N GLY A 309 -13.28 12.08 -15.15
CA GLY A 309 -14.19 13.22 -15.32
C GLY A 309 -13.60 14.54 -14.81
N LEU A 310 -12.86 14.53 -13.68
CA LEU A 310 -12.16 15.71 -13.19
C LEU A 310 -11.03 16.15 -14.12
N LEU A 311 -10.34 15.21 -14.74
CA LEU A 311 -9.29 15.50 -15.73
C LEU A 311 -9.90 16.09 -17.01
N ASP A 312 -11.00 15.54 -17.49
CA ASP A 312 -11.66 15.95 -18.74
C ASP A 312 -12.21 17.39 -18.66
N VAL A 313 -12.79 17.77 -17.52
CA VAL A 313 -13.32 19.15 -17.32
C VAL A 313 -12.23 20.19 -17.05
N SER A 314 -10.96 19.79 -16.91
CA SER A 314 -9.83 20.70 -16.64
C SER A 314 -9.55 21.68 -17.80
N GLY A 315 -9.94 21.33 -19.02
CA GLY A 315 -9.69 22.10 -20.22
C GLY A 315 -8.25 22.03 -20.74
N TYR A 316 -7.37 21.22 -20.13
CA TYR A 316 -6.00 21.03 -20.62
C TYR A 316 -5.96 20.12 -21.85
N SER A 317 -5.08 20.44 -22.79
CA SER A 317 -4.86 19.59 -23.98
C SER A 317 -4.18 18.29 -23.60
N VAL A 318 -4.67 17.18 -24.12
CA VAL A 318 -4.09 15.84 -23.90
C VAL A 318 -2.61 15.85 -24.27
N GLY A 319 -1.75 15.36 -23.35
CA GLY A 319 -0.29 15.31 -23.54
C GLY A 319 0.44 16.61 -23.19
N SER A 320 -0.24 17.70 -22.84
CA SER A 320 0.42 18.91 -22.32
C SER A 320 1.07 18.66 -20.95
N ALA A 321 1.98 19.53 -20.54
CA ALA A 321 2.65 19.42 -19.23
C ALA A 321 1.64 19.55 -18.08
N GLU A 322 0.68 20.46 -18.20
CA GLU A 322 -0.39 20.69 -17.25
C GLU A 322 -1.33 19.48 -17.14
N TYR A 323 -1.74 18.91 -18.29
CA TYR A 323 -2.55 17.69 -18.33
C TYR A 323 -1.84 16.53 -17.63
N ASN A 324 -0.55 16.30 -17.96
CA ASN A 324 0.21 15.20 -17.37
C ASN A 324 0.46 15.41 -15.87
N THR A 325 0.65 16.64 -15.42
CA THR A 325 0.80 16.99 -14.00
C THR A 325 -0.51 16.71 -13.26
N LEU A 326 -1.64 17.23 -13.75
CA LEU A 326 -2.94 16.99 -13.13
C LEU A 326 -3.29 15.49 -13.10
N LYS A 327 -3.03 14.76 -14.19
CA LYS A 327 -3.25 13.31 -14.23
C LYS A 327 -2.49 12.58 -13.12
N LYS A 328 -1.22 12.91 -12.90
CA LYS A 328 -0.41 12.32 -11.82
C LYS A 328 -0.95 12.66 -10.43
N ASP A 329 -1.38 13.90 -10.23
CA ASP A 329 -1.97 14.34 -8.95
C ASP A 329 -3.28 13.60 -8.67
N LEU A 330 -4.13 13.43 -9.69
CA LEU A 330 -5.38 12.67 -9.58
C LEU A 330 -5.12 11.18 -9.34
N GLN A 331 -4.14 10.57 -10.00
CA GLN A 331 -3.71 9.20 -9.72
C GLN A 331 -3.25 9.05 -8.26
N THR A 332 -2.43 9.97 -7.76
CA THR A 332 -1.96 9.95 -6.37
C THR A 332 -3.12 10.05 -5.38
N LYS A 333 -4.11 10.89 -5.66
CA LYS A 333 -5.34 11.00 -4.86
C LYS A 333 -6.18 9.72 -4.93
N MET A 334 -6.31 9.13 -6.11
CA MET A 334 -7.04 7.88 -6.31
C MET A 334 -6.42 6.71 -5.53
N TRP A 335 -5.08 6.63 -5.45
CA TRP A 335 -4.39 5.57 -4.71
C TRP A 335 -4.33 5.79 -3.19
N SER A 336 -4.69 7.00 -2.73
CA SER A 336 -4.58 7.37 -1.31
C SER A 336 -5.63 6.65 -0.46
N ASN A 337 -5.17 5.95 0.58
CA ASN A 337 -6.06 5.32 1.56
C ASN A 337 -6.57 6.36 2.58
N LYS A 338 -7.75 6.94 2.33
CA LYS A 338 -8.33 8.01 3.16
C LYS A 338 -8.52 7.63 4.62
N VAL A 339 -8.69 6.35 4.92
CA VAL A 339 -8.81 5.86 6.30
C VAL A 339 -7.55 6.17 7.11
N LEU A 340 -6.38 6.16 6.45
CA LEU A 340 -5.07 6.39 7.05
C LEU A 340 -4.56 7.82 6.83
N THR A 341 -4.66 8.31 5.58
CA THR A 341 -3.92 9.50 5.11
C THR A 341 -4.65 10.81 5.32
N ASP A 342 -5.99 10.80 5.45
CA ASP A 342 -6.81 12.02 5.44
C ASP A 342 -7.36 12.33 6.85
N PRO A 343 -6.63 13.10 7.69
CA PRO A 343 -7.12 13.49 9.00
C PRO A 343 -8.33 14.44 8.87
N TYR A 344 -9.38 14.13 9.61
CA TYR A 344 -10.63 14.90 9.62
C TYR A 344 -11.02 15.31 11.04
N MET A 345 -11.94 16.26 11.19
CA MET A 345 -12.52 16.61 12.47
C MET A 345 -13.63 15.60 12.83
N PRO A 346 -13.49 14.81 13.92
CA PRO A 346 -14.43 13.74 14.24
C PRO A 346 -15.83 14.26 14.62
N GLY A 347 -15.95 15.52 15.04
CA GLY A 347 -17.19 16.09 15.44
C GLY A 347 -17.86 15.32 16.58
N SER A 348 -19.18 15.23 16.55
CA SER A 348 -19.95 14.66 17.67
C SER A 348 -19.71 13.19 17.97
N THR A 349 -19.00 12.43 17.13
CA THR A 349 -18.57 11.05 17.48
C THR A 349 -17.58 11.05 18.64
N PHE A 350 -16.75 12.10 18.77
CA PHE A 350 -15.83 12.27 19.89
C PHE A 350 -16.50 12.42 21.25
N LYS A 351 -17.79 12.81 21.31
CA LYS A 351 -18.55 12.92 22.57
C LYS A 351 -18.67 11.59 23.33
N ILE A 352 -18.52 10.45 22.65
CA ILE A 352 -18.39 9.14 23.28
C ILE A 352 -17.24 9.14 24.27
N LEU A 353 -16.07 9.61 23.83
CA LEU A 353 -14.85 9.67 24.64
C LEU A 353 -14.98 10.71 25.76
N THR A 354 -15.53 11.88 25.46
CA THR A 354 -15.77 12.92 26.47
C THR A 354 -16.70 12.40 27.58
N THR A 355 -17.74 11.64 27.21
CA THR A 355 -18.64 11.02 28.19
C THR A 355 -17.92 9.92 28.99
N ALA A 356 -17.12 9.10 28.33
CA ALA A 356 -16.32 8.06 29.00
C ALA A 356 -15.33 8.68 30.01
N MET A 357 -14.59 9.73 29.62
CA MET A 357 -13.70 10.49 30.52
C MET A 357 -14.47 11.07 31.71
N THR A 358 -15.66 11.62 31.46
CA THR A 358 -16.53 12.22 32.50
C THR A 358 -16.93 11.21 33.55
N LEU A 359 -17.38 10.03 33.11
CA LEU A 359 -17.82 8.95 34.01
C LEU A 359 -16.63 8.34 34.76
N GLU A 360 -15.49 8.13 34.09
CA GLU A 360 -14.28 7.57 34.69
C GLU A 360 -13.70 8.49 35.77
N GLN A 361 -13.75 9.81 35.55
CA GLN A 361 -13.35 10.80 36.56
C GLN A 361 -14.41 11.05 37.65
N GLY A 362 -15.62 10.47 37.52
CA GLY A 362 -16.69 10.64 38.46
C GLY A 362 -17.19 12.09 38.59
N VAL A 363 -16.91 12.97 37.61
CA VAL A 363 -17.30 14.39 37.67
C VAL A 363 -18.78 14.63 37.32
N ALA A 364 -19.43 13.62 36.74
CA ALA A 364 -20.89 13.55 36.60
C ALA A 364 -21.36 12.08 36.44
N LYS A 365 -22.64 11.84 36.77
CA LYS A 365 -23.33 10.56 36.61
C LYS A 365 -24.29 10.61 35.42
N PRO A 366 -24.74 9.46 34.87
CA PRO A 366 -25.65 9.43 33.72
C PRO A 366 -26.93 10.24 33.90
N ASN A 367 -27.49 10.24 35.11
CA ASN A 367 -28.77 10.90 35.44
C ASN A 367 -28.61 12.32 36.00
N ASP A 368 -27.37 12.85 36.09
CA ASP A 368 -27.16 14.22 36.61
C ASP A 368 -27.81 15.23 35.64
N PRO A 369 -28.53 16.26 36.21
CA PRO A 369 -29.25 17.24 35.40
C PRO A 369 -28.32 18.32 34.81
N PHE A 370 -28.64 18.68 33.59
CA PHE A 370 -28.00 19.79 32.84
C PHE A 370 -29.09 20.65 32.20
N TYR A 371 -28.68 21.85 31.76
CA TYR A 371 -29.54 22.75 31.01
C TYR A 371 -28.83 23.28 29.74
N CYS A 372 -29.52 23.24 28.62
CA CYS A 372 -29.02 23.75 27.35
C CYS A 372 -29.92 24.88 26.84
N ALA A 373 -29.41 26.11 26.88
CA ALA A 373 -30.06 27.30 26.33
C ALA A 373 -29.79 27.52 24.82
N GLY A 374 -29.19 26.53 24.13
CA GLY A 374 -28.74 26.67 22.75
C GLY A 374 -27.29 27.17 22.62
N TYR A 375 -26.64 27.52 23.69
CA TYR A 375 -25.25 27.93 23.76
C TYR A 375 -24.68 27.79 25.19
N LEU A 376 -23.34 27.91 25.28
CA LEU A 376 -22.61 28.08 26.53
C LEU A 376 -21.60 29.22 26.38
N GLN A 377 -21.53 30.11 27.38
CA GLN A 377 -20.50 31.13 27.46
C GLN A 377 -19.22 30.51 28.04
N VAL A 378 -18.14 30.50 27.26
CA VAL A 378 -16.81 30.03 27.68
C VAL A 378 -15.82 31.18 27.53
N ALA A 379 -15.29 31.67 28.64
CA ALA A 379 -14.50 32.91 28.67
C ALA A 379 -15.26 34.06 27.95
N ASN A 380 -14.64 34.68 26.96
CA ASN A 380 -15.24 35.77 26.17
C ASN A 380 -15.97 35.29 24.91
N ARG A 381 -16.15 33.96 24.70
CA ARG A 381 -16.78 33.37 23.50
C ARG A 381 -18.10 32.71 23.82
N LYS A 382 -19.09 32.95 22.99
CA LYS A 382 -20.37 32.23 22.97
C LYS A 382 -20.29 31.10 21.99
N ILE A 383 -20.30 29.85 22.49
CA ILE A 383 -20.23 28.63 21.67
C ILE A 383 -21.61 28.01 21.58
N HIS A 384 -22.10 27.79 20.36
CA HIS A 384 -23.46 27.37 20.11
C HIS A 384 -23.63 25.84 20.09
N CYS A 385 -24.81 25.42 20.52
CA CYS A 385 -25.32 24.08 20.21
C CYS A 385 -25.79 24.02 18.76
N TYR A 386 -25.80 22.85 18.15
CA TYR A 386 -26.41 22.69 16.82
C TYR A 386 -27.91 23.03 16.85
N ARG A 387 -28.59 22.76 17.97
CA ARG A 387 -29.97 23.19 18.23
C ARG A 387 -29.91 24.58 18.91
N THR A 388 -30.02 25.61 18.12
CA THR A 388 -29.82 27.01 18.58
C THR A 388 -30.89 27.49 19.57
N ILE A 389 -32.11 26.91 19.53
CA ILE A 389 -33.17 27.17 20.52
C ILE A 389 -32.94 26.46 21.84
N GLY A 390 -31.92 25.58 21.93
CA GLY A 390 -31.59 24.77 23.11
C GLY A 390 -32.37 23.46 23.20
N HIS A 391 -31.86 22.59 24.04
CA HIS A 391 -32.52 21.31 24.41
C HIS A 391 -33.37 21.45 25.69
N GLY A 392 -33.21 22.54 26.43
CA GLY A 392 -33.84 22.68 27.77
C GLY A 392 -33.13 21.83 28.81
N HIS A 393 -33.92 21.25 29.72
CA HIS A 393 -33.43 20.32 30.73
C HIS A 393 -33.19 18.94 30.15
N LEU A 394 -32.05 18.34 30.45
CA LEU A 394 -31.63 17.01 30.02
C LEU A 394 -30.62 16.42 31.01
N THR A 395 -30.51 15.11 31.07
CA THR A 395 -29.48 14.40 31.80
C THR A 395 -28.17 14.31 31.00
N LEU A 396 -27.06 13.85 31.62
CA LEU A 396 -25.83 13.55 30.90
C LEU A 396 -26.09 12.52 29.79
N ALA A 397 -26.84 11.47 30.10
CA ALA A 397 -27.18 10.42 29.12
C ALA A 397 -27.96 11.00 27.91
N GLU A 398 -29.00 11.78 28.17
CA GLU A 398 -29.75 12.47 27.10
C GLU A 398 -28.87 13.49 26.36
N GLY A 399 -27.90 14.14 27.04
CA GLY A 399 -26.93 15.03 26.44
C GLY A 399 -26.05 14.33 25.40
N LEU A 400 -25.63 13.07 25.62
CA LEU A 400 -24.93 12.26 24.65
C LEU A 400 -25.87 11.79 23.52
N GLN A 401 -27.05 11.27 23.85
CA GLN A 401 -28.05 10.79 22.87
C GLN A 401 -28.53 11.89 21.94
N GLN A 402 -28.82 13.08 22.46
CA GLN A 402 -29.27 14.27 21.72
C GLN A 402 -28.09 15.09 21.16
N SER A 403 -26.87 14.63 21.36
CA SER A 403 -25.65 15.30 20.84
C SER A 403 -25.49 16.76 21.30
N CYS A 404 -25.80 17.06 22.57
CA CYS A 404 -25.78 18.40 23.13
C CYS A 404 -24.35 18.93 23.35
N ASN A 405 -23.94 20.03 22.65
CA ASN A 405 -22.61 20.65 22.85
C ASN A 405 -22.45 21.26 24.25
N PRO A 406 -23.41 22.09 24.77
CA PRO A 406 -23.31 22.67 26.12
C PRO A 406 -23.08 21.65 27.24
N VAL A 407 -23.70 20.46 27.17
CA VAL A 407 -23.47 19.41 28.17
C VAL A 407 -22.00 18.94 28.09
N MET A 408 -21.47 18.65 26.90
CA MET A 408 -20.08 18.20 26.73
C MET A 408 -19.09 19.26 27.19
N MET A 409 -19.30 20.52 26.84
CA MET A 409 -18.48 21.63 27.32
C MET A 409 -18.50 21.79 28.85
N THR A 410 -19.67 21.61 29.47
CA THR A 410 -19.80 21.71 30.93
C THR A 410 -19.07 20.58 31.65
N VAL A 411 -19.19 19.32 31.17
CA VAL A 411 -18.50 18.20 31.82
C VAL A 411 -17.00 18.22 31.54
N SER A 412 -16.56 18.64 30.36
CA SER A 412 -15.13 18.78 30.08
C SER A 412 -14.47 19.86 30.95
N ALA A 413 -15.17 20.96 31.23
CA ALA A 413 -14.69 21.97 32.16
C ALA A 413 -14.53 21.41 33.58
N ARG A 414 -15.40 20.45 34.02
CA ARG A 414 -15.25 19.77 35.32
C ARG A 414 -14.06 18.77 35.31
N ILE A 415 -13.76 18.13 34.19
CA ILE A 415 -12.56 17.28 34.01
C ILE A 415 -11.29 18.13 34.13
N GLY A 416 -11.28 19.31 33.50
CA GLY A 416 -10.15 20.24 33.40
C GLY A 416 -9.18 19.87 32.28
N GLN A 417 -8.40 20.86 31.84
CA GLN A 417 -7.52 20.82 30.68
C GLN A 417 -6.48 19.69 30.75
N GLY A 418 -5.71 19.61 31.84
CA GLY A 418 -4.61 18.66 31.98
C GLY A 418 -5.10 17.19 31.97
N LYS A 419 -6.22 16.89 32.68
CA LYS A 419 -6.77 15.53 32.66
C LYS A 419 -7.36 15.17 31.30
N PHE A 420 -8.06 16.10 30.63
CA PHE A 420 -8.60 15.89 29.31
C PHE A 420 -7.48 15.64 28.28
N TYR A 421 -6.40 16.43 28.33
CA TYR A 421 -5.23 16.24 27.48
C TYR A 421 -4.59 14.85 27.70
N ASN A 422 -4.45 14.44 28.97
CA ASN A 422 -3.93 13.12 29.31
C ASN A 422 -4.82 11.98 28.73
N TYR A 423 -6.13 12.07 28.85
CA TYR A 423 -7.03 11.08 28.23
C TYR A 423 -6.91 11.07 26.71
N PHE A 424 -6.78 12.23 26.08
CA PHE A 424 -6.57 12.31 24.63
C PHE A 424 -5.31 11.55 24.21
N ARG A 425 -4.23 11.70 24.99
CA ARG A 425 -2.99 10.91 24.83
C ARG A 425 -3.21 9.42 25.13
N GLU A 426 -3.90 9.08 26.21
CA GLU A 426 -4.12 7.70 26.63
C GLU A 426 -5.02 6.94 25.65
N PHE A 427 -5.98 7.59 25.00
CA PHE A 427 -6.75 7.01 23.88
C PHE A 427 -5.94 6.86 22.58
N GLY A 428 -4.67 7.22 22.57
CA GLY A 428 -3.71 6.94 21.51
C GLY A 428 -3.60 8.00 20.42
N TYR A 429 -4.29 9.16 20.54
CA TYR A 429 -4.33 10.15 19.47
C TYR A 429 -3.01 10.88 19.20
N LEU A 430 -2.10 10.96 20.17
CA LEU A 430 -0.81 11.67 20.03
C LEU A 430 0.34 10.77 19.57
N ALA A 431 0.06 9.53 19.17
CA ALA A 431 1.07 8.60 18.68
C ALA A 431 0.46 7.75 17.55
N LYS A 432 1.31 7.17 16.70
CA LYS A 432 0.87 6.22 15.68
C LYS A 432 0.07 5.07 16.30
N THR A 433 -0.93 4.59 15.59
CA THR A 433 -1.73 3.43 16.06
C THR A 433 -0.93 2.15 16.04
N GLY A 434 0.09 2.06 15.18
CA GLY A 434 0.90 0.88 14.99
C GLY A 434 0.31 -0.10 13.95
N ILE A 435 -0.68 0.34 13.18
CA ILE A 435 -1.20 -0.46 12.07
C ILE A 435 -0.08 -0.80 11.08
N ASP A 436 -0.08 -2.01 10.59
CA ASP A 436 0.89 -2.56 9.65
C ASP A 436 0.60 -2.18 8.19
N LEU A 437 0.29 -0.91 7.96
CA LEU A 437 0.15 -0.27 6.65
C LEU A 437 0.94 1.04 6.58
N PRO A 438 1.43 1.41 5.40
CA PRO A 438 2.12 2.67 5.21
C PRO A 438 1.15 3.85 5.13
N GLY A 439 1.64 5.06 5.40
CA GLY A 439 0.90 6.29 5.13
C GLY A 439 -0.04 6.77 6.25
N GLU A 440 0.08 6.23 7.47
CA GLU A 440 -0.71 6.71 8.61
C GLU A 440 -0.46 8.21 8.87
N GLY A 441 -1.52 9.03 8.74
CA GLY A 441 -1.49 10.47 8.94
C GLY A 441 -1.25 10.86 10.41
N GLU A 442 -0.78 12.07 10.61
CA GLU A 442 -0.54 12.61 11.97
C GLU A 442 -1.78 13.32 12.50
N THR A 443 -2.01 13.18 13.80
CA THR A 443 -3.03 13.94 14.50
C THR A 443 -2.60 15.40 14.61
N THR A 444 -3.50 16.32 14.29
CA THR A 444 -3.31 17.75 14.57
C THR A 444 -4.07 18.10 15.83
N PHE A 445 -3.33 18.40 16.90
CA PHE A 445 -3.85 18.82 18.20
C PHE A 445 -2.98 19.94 18.77
N TRP A 446 -3.44 20.61 19.80
CA TRP A 446 -2.64 21.65 20.48
C TRP A 446 -1.47 21.05 21.25
N ASP A 447 -0.42 21.84 21.44
CA ASP A 447 0.58 21.54 22.44
C ASP A 447 -0.03 21.67 23.84
N GLU A 448 0.44 20.88 24.80
CA GLU A 448 -0.16 20.82 26.16
C GLU A 448 -0.17 22.17 26.86
N ASP A 449 0.88 22.94 26.72
CA ASP A 449 1.05 24.28 27.30
C ASP A 449 0.18 25.36 26.63
N LYS A 450 -0.29 25.13 25.42
CA LYS A 450 -1.16 26.04 24.64
C LYS A 450 -2.64 25.65 24.69
N PHE A 451 -2.99 24.49 25.26
CA PHE A 451 -4.35 24.00 25.34
C PHE A 451 -5.20 24.76 26.34
N GLY A 452 -5.93 25.79 25.85
CA GLY A 452 -6.72 26.71 26.65
C GLY A 452 -8.13 26.20 26.99
N VAL A 453 -8.84 26.99 27.84
CA VAL A 453 -10.23 26.64 28.25
C VAL A 453 -11.23 26.67 27.10
N VAL A 454 -11.00 27.51 26.08
CA VAL A 454 -11.84 27.58 24.88
C VAL A 454 -11.55 26.36 23.99
N ASP A 455 -10.28 25.95 23.89
CA ASP A 455 -9.86 24.79 23.13
C ASP A 455 -10.42 23.50 23.74
N LEU A 456 -10.36 23.35 25.07
CA LEU A 456 -11.02 22.28 25.81
C LEU A 456 -12.52 22.20 25.49
N ALA A 457 -13.21 23.34 25.50
CA ALA A 457 -14.63 23.39 25.24
C ALA A 457 -14.97 22.89 23.83
N VAL A 458 -14.24 23.33 22.78
CA VAL A 458 -14.48 22.91 21.40
C VAL A 458 -13.99 21.50 21.13
N ALA A 459 -12.88 21.08 21.72
CA ALA A 459 -12.38 19.72 21.62
C ALA A 459 -13.35 18.70 22.26
N SER A 460 -14.09 19.07 23.30
CA SER A 460 -15.04 18.17 23.98
C SER A 460 -16.16 17.63 23.09
N PHE A 461 -16.42 18.28 21.96
CA PHE A 461 -17.39 17.82 20.96
C PHE A 461 -16.75 17.58 19.57
N GLY A 462 -15.43 17.41 19.51
CA GLY A 462 -14.70 16.93 18.35
C GLY A 462 -14.40 18.00 17.28
N GLN A 463 -14.22 19.26 17.67
CA GLN A 463 -13.95 20.35 16.74
C GLN A 463 -12.54 20.94 16.98
N ASN A 464 -12.00 21.60 15.94
CA ASN A 464 -10.70 22.30 15.93
C ASN A 464 -9.46 21.39 16.10
N PHE A 465 -9.58 20.09 15.91
CA PHE A 465 -8.47 19.18 15.79
C PHE A 465 -8.77 18.14 14.70
N ARG A 466 -7.73 17.45 14.19
CA ARG A 466 -7.88 16.46 13.12
C ARG A 466 -7.23 15.15 13.53
N VAL A 467 -7.89 14.06 13.20
CA VAL A 467 -7.45 12.68 13.46
C VAL A 467 -7.77 11.81 12.25
N SER A 468 -6.95 10.82 11.95
CA SER A 468 -7.30 9.84 10.91
C SER A 468 -8.43 8.91 11.39
N MET A 469 -9.13 8.27 10.46
CA MET A 469 -10.21 7.34 10.80
C MET A 469 -9.70 6.16 11.62
N ILE A 470 -8.49 5.64 11.32
CA ILE A 470 -7.90 4.54 12.08
C ILE A 470 -7.66 4.94 13.55
N HIS A 471 -7.10 6.12 13.83
CA HIS A 471 -6.95 6.62 15.20
C HIS A 471 -8.29 6.71 15.90
N HIS A 472 -9.30 7.28 15.21
CA HIS A 472 -10.59 7.53 15.82
C HIS A 472 -11.34 6.24 16.12
N LEU A 473 -11.40 5.29 15.17
CA LEU A 473 -12.08 4.03 15.43
C LEU A 473 -11.34 3.18 16.48
N THR A 474 -10.01 3.17 16.49
CA THR A 474 -9.20 2.48 17.50
C THR A 474 -9.51 3.01 18.92
N ALA A 475 -9.58 4.34 19.09
CA ALA A 475 -9.95 4.95 20.36
C ALA A 475 -11.39 4.63 20.79
N LEU A 476 -12.35 4.65 19.85
CA LEU A 476 -13.75 4.31 20.11
C LEU A 476 -13.93 2.82 20.40
N SER A 477 -13.16 1.95 19.73
CA SER A 477 -13.13 0.51 20.00
C SER A 477 -12.66 0.21 21.42
N ALA A 478 -11.77 1.03 22.00
CA ALA A 478 -11.40 0.88 23.41
C ALA A 478 -12.60 1.07 24.34
N VAL A 479 -13.51 2.03 24.04
CA VAL A 479 -14.75 2.20 24.79
C VAL A 479 -15.65 0.98 24.65
N ALA A 480 -15.72 0.38 23.48
CA ALA A 480 -16.50 -0.85 23.24
C ALA A 480 -15.85 -2.10 23.87
N ASN A 481 -14.54 -2.10 24.10
CA ASN A 481 -13.73 -3.24 24.57
C ASN A 481 -13.35 -3.12 26.05
N ASN A 482 -14.29 -2.85 26.93
CA ASN A 482 -14.04 -2.76 28.38
C ASN A 482 -12.92 -1.78 28.77
N GLY A 483 -12.67 -0.77 27.94
CA GLY A 483 -11.61 0.22 28.11
C GLY A 483 -10.26 -0.18 27.56
N ASN A 484 -10.10 -1.35 26.99
CA ASN A 484 -8.83 -1.85 26.46
C ASN A 484 -8.55 -1.29 25.06
N LEU A 485 -7.48 -0.49 24.94
CA LEU A 485 -6.98 0.02 23.67
C LEU A 485 -6.09 -1.03 23.01
N MET A 486 -6.50 -1.54 21.87
CA MET A 486 -5.78 -2.54 21.08
C MET A 486 -4.89 -1.88 20.04
N THR A 487 -3.83 -2.58 19.60
CA THR A 487 -3.08 -2.21 18.39
C THR A 487 -3.84 -2.75 17.17
N PRO A 488 -4.23 -1.90 16.20
CA PRO A 488 -4.86 -2.37 14.97
C PRO A 488 -3.86 -3.10 14.08
N TYR A 489 -4.30 -4.16 13.38
CA TYR A 489 -3.45 -4.93 12.49
C TYR A 489 -4.23 -5.54 11.32
N LEU A 490 -3.50 -5.92 10.28
CA LEU A 490 -4.03 -6.55 9.06
C LEU A 490 -3.40 -7.91 8.78
N VAL A 491 -2.13 -8.12 9.09
CA VAL A 491 -1.46 -9.40 8.84
C VAL A 491 -1.57 -10.31 10.04
N GLU A 492 -2.29 -11.42 9.86
CA GLU A 492 -2.51 -12.44 10.88
C GLU A 492 -1.34 -13.44 10.91
N LYS A 493 -0.90 -13.88 9.72
CA LYS A 493 0.09 -14.96 9.61
C LYS A 493 0.89 -14.84 8.31
N MET A 494 2.14 -15.32 8.32
CA MET A 494 2.95 -15.53 7.12
C MET A 494 3.46 -16.96 7.10
N THR A 495 3.45 -17.58 5.90
CA THR A 495 3.93 -18.94 5.67
C THR A 495 4.97 -18.97 4.56
N ASP A 496 5.96 -19.86 4.68
CA ASP A 496 6.92 -20.11 3.62
C ASP A 496 6.32 -21.04 2.53
N SER A 497 7.10 -21.30 1.47
CA SER A 497 6.70 -22.19 0.36
C SER A 497 6.45 -23.64 0.78
N ASP A 498 6.97 -24.07 1.92
CA ASP A 498 6.78 -25.40 2.48
C ASP A 498 5.55 -25.47 3.41
N GLY A 499 4.87 -24.35 3.63
CA GLY A 499 3.71 -24.23 4.51
C GLY A 499 4.05 -24.03 5.99
N ASN A 500 5.33 -23.79 6.34
CA ASN A 500 5.69 -23.51 7.72
C ASN A 500 5.32 -22.07 8.08
N VAL A 501 4.77 -21.88 9.29
CA VAL A 501 4.45 -20.55 9.82
C VAL A 501 5.74 -19.86 10.24
N VAL A 502 6.10 -18.76 9.57
CA VAL A 502 7.27 -17.93 9.87
C VAL A 502 6.93 -16.70 10.71
N TYR A 503 5.67 -16.28 10.70
CA TYR A 503 5.13 -15.21 11.52
C TYR A 503 3.68 -15.51 11.89
N SER A 504 3.31 -15.23 13.13
CA SER A 504 1.90 -15.23 13.59
C SER A 504 1.70 -14.05 14.52
N HIS A 505 0.74 -13.20 14.20
CA HIS A 505 0.35 -12.06 15.02
C HIS A 505 -0.28 -12.54 16.33
N LYS A 506 -0.03 -11.78 17.40
CA LYS A 506 -0.73 -11.95 18.69
C LYS A 506 -1.38 -10.62 19.03
N PRO A 507 -2.72 -10.59 19.20
CA PRO A 507 -3.42 -9.36 19.59
C PRO A 507 -2.79 -8.72 20.82
N GLU A 508 -2.46 -7.44 20.73
CA GLU A 508 -1.77 -6.71 21.79
C GLU A 508 -2.66 -5.62 22.38
N THR A 509 -2.92 -5.72 23.69
CA THR A 509 -3.54 -4.65 24.46
C THR A 509 -2.48 -3.63 24.85
N ARG A 510 -2.54 -2.44 24.27
CA ARG A 510 -1.60 -1.35 24.58
C ARG A 510 -1.76 -0.87 26.02
N ARG A 511 -3.01 -0.69 26.46
CA ARG A 511 -3.39 -0.27 27.82
C ARG A 511 -4.88 -0.33 28.04
N GLN A 512 -5.32 -0.27 29.31
CA GLN A 512 -6.70 -0.01 29.66
C GLN A 512 -6.84 1.49 29.98
N VAL A 513 -7.72 2.22 29.28
CA VAL A 513 -7.90 3.67 29.38
C VAL A 513 -9.03 4.03 30.32
N ILE A 514 -10.09 3.23 30.34
CA ILE A 514 -11.27 3.39 31.22
C ILE A 514 -11.68 2.04 31.81
N SER A 515 -12.45 2.07 32.87
CA SER A 515 -12.98 0.86 33.50
C SER A 515 -14.08 0.18 32.66
N ALA A 516 -14.21 -1.14 32.80
CA ALA A 516 -15.27 -1.92 32.13
C ALA A 516 -16.68 -1.45 32.51
N SER A 517 -16.88 -0.95 33.75
CA SER A 517 -18.15 -0.40 34.19
C SER A 517 -18.54 0.88 33.46
N VAL A 518 -17.57 1.73 33.15
CA VAL A 518 -17.78 2.96 32.36
C VAL A 518 -18.04 2.58 30.91
N SER A 519 -17.25 1.67 30.33
CA SER A 519 -17.48 1.12 28.99
C SER A 519 -18.92 0.65 28.80
N LYS A 520 -19.40 -0.24 29.70
CA LYS A 520 -20.76 -0.73 29.67
C LYS A 520 -21.80 0.41 29.78
N THR A 521 -21.59 1.36 30.70
CA THR A 521 -22.50 2.49 30.90
C THR A 521 -22.64 3.34 29.63
N VAL A 522 -21.52 3.62 28.96
CA VAL A 522 -21.50 4.40 27.68
C VAL A 522 -22.23 3.62 26.58
N SER A 523 -22.00 2.30 26.47
CA SER A 523 -22.67 1.43 25.51
C SER A 523 -24.18 1.41 25.71
N ASP A 524 -24.64 1.27 26.96
CA ASP A 524 -26.06 1.29 27.32
C ASP A 524 -26.74 2.64 26.99
N ILE A 525 -26.02 3.77 27.15
CA ILE A 525 -26.52 5.10 26.77
C ILE A 525 -26.65 5.23 25.24
N LEU A 526 -25.64 4.78 24.49
CA LEU A 526 -25.64 4.85 23.03
C LEU A 526 -26.71 3.94 22.42
N GLU A 527 -26.85 2.71 22.90
CA GLU A 527 -27.88 1.77 22.46
C GLU A 527 -29.28 2.37 22.63
N LYS A 528 -29.58 2.94 23.82
CA LYS A 528 -30.85 3.65 24.07
C LYS A 528 -31.05 4.85 23.15
N GLY A 529 -29.98 5.46 22.64
CA GLY A 529 -30.03 6.51 21.65
C GLY A 529 -30.41 6.01 20.26
N VAL A 530 -30.07 4.76 19.93
CA VAL A 530 -30.42 4.10 18.65
C VAL A 530 -31.85 3.53 18.73
N SER A 531 -32.16 2.76 19.75
CA SER A 531 -33.49 2.12 19.95
C SER A 531 -34.60 3.13 20.26
N GLY A 532 -34.25 4.35 20.73
CA GLY A 532 -35.17 5.43 21.03
C GLY A 532 -35.17 6.55 20.00
N ASN A 533 -35.34 7.78 20.49
CA ASN A 533 -35.39 9.01 19.64
C ASN A 533 -34.05 9.80 19.64
N GLY A 534 -32.91 9.14 19.80
CA GLY A 534 -31.62 9.80 19.73
C GLY A 534 -31.18 10.17 18.31
N GLY A 535 -30.10 10.93 18.20
CA GLY A 535 -29.57 11.39 16.92
C GLY A 535 -29.03 10.27 16.01
N ALA A 536 -28.82 9.06 16.55
CA ALA A 536 -28.31 7.90 15.80
C ALA A 536 -29.41 6.84 15.49
N LYS A 537 -30.68 7.16 15.62
CA LYS A 537 -31.80 6.24 15.36
C LYS A 537 -31.76 5.59 13.96
N ASN A 538 -31.17 6.23 12.98
CA ASN A 538 -31.04 5.68 11.63
C ASN A 538 -30.00 4.56 11.53
N CYS A 539 -29.27 4.24 12.62
CA CYS A 539 -28.44 3.04 12.74
C CYS A 539 -29.23 1.83 13.29
N TYR A 540 -30.53 1.96 13.54
CA TYR A 540 -31.34 0.87 14.08
C TYR A 540 -31.44 -0.30 13.10
N VAL A 541 -31.12 -1.50 13.59
CA VAL A 541 -31.28 -2.76 12.85
C VAL A 541 -32.17 -3.69 13.66
N PRO A 542 -33.35 -4.10 13.12
CA PRO A 542 -34.29 -4.97 13.86
C PRO A 542 -33.64 -6.27 14.33
N GLY A 543 -33.85 -6.60 15.61
CA GLY A 543 -33.30 -7.81 16.23
C GLY A 543 -31.85 -7.70 16.72
N TYR A 544 -31.18 -6.54 16.56
CA TYR A 544 -29.82 -6.33 17.04
C TYR A 544 -29.71 -5.11 17.96
N LYS A 545 -28.93 -5.23 19.02
CA LYS A 545 -28.58 -4.10 19.88
C LYS A 545 -27.38 -3.36 19.29
N ILE A 546 -27.61 -2.16 18.81
CA ILE A 546 -26.57 -1.33 18.19
C ILE A 546 -26.28 -0.13 19.09
N ALA A 547 -25.02 0.09 19.42
CA ALA A 547 -24.55 1.33 20.03
C ALA A 547 -23.97 2.23 18.95
N ALA A 548 -24.49 3.45 18.76
CA ALA A 548 -24.03 4.31 17.68
C ALA A 548 -24.05 5.80 18.03
N LYS A 549 -23.23 6.55 17.31
CA LYS A 549 -23.16 8.01 17.38
C LYS A 549 -22.88 8.63 16.04
N THR A 550 -23.69 9.60 15.65
CA THR A 550 -23.48 10.41 14.45
C THR A 550 -22.61 11.62 14.72
N GLY A 551 -21.84 12.04 13.71
CA GLY A 551 -21.02 13.22 13.68
C GLY A 551 -21.34 14.09 12.48
N THR A 552 -21.19 15.40 12.66
CA THR A 552 -21.16 16.39 11.58
C THR A 552 -20.19 17.46 11.99
N SER A 553 -19.16 17.70 11.21
CA SER A 553 -18.13 18.70 11.49
C SER A 553 -17.97 19.68 10.34
N GLU A 554 -17.44 20.84 10.65
CA GLU A 554 -17.07 21.84 9.65
C GLU A 554 -15.72 21.49 9.04
N LYS A 555 -15.53 21.82 7.75
CA LYS A 555 -14.23 21.63 7.08
C LYS A 555 -13.42 22.91 7.24
N ILE A 556 -12.23 22.82 7.86
CA ILE A 556 -11.34 23.99 8.05
C ILE A 556 -10.73 24.35 6.70
N GLY A 557 -10.73 25.65 6.37
CA GLY A 557 -10.13 26.18 5.13
C GLY A 557 -11.12 26.34 4.00
N ASP A 558 -12.40 25.99 4.19
CA ASP A 558 -13.46 26.30 3.25
C ASP A 558 -13.83 27.79 3.34
N LEU A 559 -13.60 28.52 2.26
CA LEU A 559 -13.88 29.96 2.15
C LEU A 559 -15.39 30.25 2.29
N ASP A 560 -16.24 29.35 1.82
CA ASP A 560 -17.70 29.52 1.83
C ASP A 560 -18.34 29.05 3.15
N LYS A 561 -17.59 28.42 4.05
CA LYS A 561 -18.04 27.83 5.33
C LYS A 561 -19.23 26.87 5.19
N LEU A 562 -19.39 26.30 4.03
CA LEU A 562 -20.50 25.40 3.69
C LEU A 562 -20.08 23.91 3.70
N ALA A 563 -18.80 23.62 3.49
CA ALA A 563 -18.28 22.25 3.46
C ALA A 563 -18.44 21.58 4.82
N ARG A 564 -18.91 20.36 4.81
CA ARG A 564 -19.16 19.54 6.00
C ARG A 564 -18.58 18.14 5.82
N ILE A 565 -18.26 17.52 6.94
CA ILE A 565 -17.92 16.11 6.97
C ILE A 565 -19.00 15.41 7.78
N GLY A 566 -19.74 14.51 7.13
CA GLY A 566 -20.72 13.67 7.79
C GLY A 566 -20.11 12.33 8.19
N SER A 567 -20.30 11.92 9.43
CA SER A 567 -19.76 10.64 9.91
C SER A 567 -20.75 9.92 10.82
N CYS A 568 -20.56 8.62 10.94
CA CYS A 568 -21.22 7.82 11.95
C CYS A 568 -20.31 6.68 12.38
N VAL A 569 -20.32 6.38 13.68
CA VAL A 569 -19.68 5.20 14.27
C VAL A 569 -20.75 4.35 14.94
N ALA A 570 -20.62 3.03 14.80
CA ALA A 570 -21.43 2.07 15.52
C ALA A 570 -20.57 0.89 15.98
N TYR A 571 -21.03 0.20 17.02
CA TYR A 571 -20.49 -1.09 17.40
C TYR A 571 -21.61 -2.03 17.85
N ALA A 572 -21.40 -3.30 17.64
CA ALA A 572 -22.40 -4.35 17.88
C ALA A 572 -21.75 -5.69 18.26
N PRO A 573 -22.49 -6.55 19.03
CA PRO A 573 -23.67 -6.21 19.83
C PRO A 573 -23.35 -5.20 20.93
N ALA A 574 -24.28 -4.33 21.33
CA ALA A 574 -23.99 -3.26 22.30
C ALA A 574 -23.70 -3.76 23.73
N ASP A 575 -24.19 -4.97 24.09
CA ASP A 575 -24.00 -5.60 25.40
C ASP A 575 -22.67 -6.40 25.50
N ASP A 576 -22.14 -6.90 24.40
CA ASP A 576 -20.81 -7.53 24.29
C ASP A 576 -20.21 -7.21 22.91
N PRO A 577 -19.68 -6.01 22.71
CA PRO A 577 -19.23 -5.57 21.40
C PRO A 577 -18.08 -6.42 20.86
N GLU A 578 -18.18 -6.79 19.57
CA GLU A 578 -17.13 -7.49 18.85
C GLU A 578 -16.70 -6.74 17.60
N ILE A 579 -17.65 -6.09 16.89
CA ILE A 579 -17.31 -5.30 15.72
C ILE A 579 -17.63 -3.83 15.94
N ALA A 580 -16.76 -2.96 15.43
CA ALA A 580 -17.00 -1.52 15.32
C ALA A 580 -16.85 -1.10 13.85
N ILE A 581 -17.71 -0.18 13.41
CA ILE A 581 -17.75 0.36 12.08
C ILE A 581 -17.78 1.88 12.11
N LEU A 582 -16.99 2.52 11.26
CA LEU A 582 -16.98 3.97 11.05
C LEU A 582 -17.12 4.25 9.55
N ILE A 583 -18.08 5.11 9.17
CA ILE A 583 -18.21 5.67 7.83
C ILE A 583 -18.05 7.18 7.91
N VAL A 584 -17.27 7.74 6.99
CA VAL A 584 -17.03 9.18 6.82
C VAL A 584 -17.32 9.56 5.38
N VAL A 585 -18.12 10.61 5.18
CA VAL A 585 -18.47 11.20 3.89
C VAL A 585 -17.96 12.63 3.89
N ASP A 586 -16.98 12.93 3.03
CA ASP A 586 -16.24 14.20 3.06
C ASP A 586 -16.76 15.15 1.97
N ASP A 587 -17.40 16.22 2.42
CA ASP A 587 -17.89 17.33 1.62
C ASP A 587 -19.00 16.96 0.62
N PRO A 588 -20.17 16.46 1.10
CA PRO A 588 -21.31 16.14 0.26
C PRO A 588 -21.86 17.41 -0.43
N LYS A 589 -22.08 17.33 -1.75
CA LYS A 589 -22.55 18.45 -2.58
C LYS A 589 -24.04 18.40 -2.87
N VAL A 590 -24.64 17.22 -2.79
CA VAL A 590 -26.07 16.99 -3.06
C VAL A 590 -26.79 16.56 -1.79
N GLY A 591 -28.00 17.00 -1.60
CA GLY A 591 -28.86 16.61 -0.49
C GLY A 591 -28.43 17.19 0.85
N THR A 592 -28.62 16.40 1.91
CA THR A 592 -28.27 16.79 3.28
C THR A 592 -26.80 16.55 3.59
N ARG A 593 -26.27 17.30 4.56
CA ARG A 593 -24.86 17.20 5.00
C ARG A 593 -24.71 16.59 6.40
N TYR A 594 -25.81 16.05 6.98
CA TYR A 594 -25.80 15.51 8.32
C TYR A 594 -25.42 14.02 8.32
N GLY A 595 -24.43 13.64 9.15
CA GLY A 595 -23.99 12.23 9.29
C GLY A 595 -25.12 11.26 9.64
N SER A 596 -26.19 11.74 10.31
CA SER A 596 -27.40 10.95 10.60
C SER A 596 -28.16 10.52 9.34
N MET A 597 -27.94 11.16 8.20
CA MET A 597 -28.62 10.87 6.94
C MET A 597 -27.69 10.26 5.89
N ILE A 598 -26.41 10.67 5.87
CA ILE A 598 -25.47 10.28 4.82
C ILE A 598 -24.46 9.19 5.26
N ALA A 599 -24.41 8.85 6.55
CA ALA A 599 -23.54 7.79 7.06
C ALA A 599 -24.31 6.74 7.88
N ALA A 600 -25.22 7.15 8.76
CA ALA A 600 -25.92 6.25 9.67
C ALA A 600 -26.79 5.19 8.95
N PRO A 601 -27.58 5.47 7.90
CA PRO A 601 -28.36 4.45 7.20
C PRO A 601 -27.46 3.39 6.54
N TYR A 602 -26.32 3.81 5.99
CA TYR A 602 -25.36 2.90 5.32
C TYR A 602 -24.63 1.98 6.33
N ILE A 603 -24.38 2.48 7.56
CA ILE A 603 -23.91 1.63 8.66
C ILE A 603 -24.99 0.62 9.05
N ALA A 604 -26.27 1.02 9.14
CA ALA A 604 -27.36 0.10 9.42
C ALA A 604 -27.44 -1.02 8.36
N ASN A 605 -27.33 -0.65 7.08
CA ASN A 605 -27.29 -1.63 5.98
C ASN A 605 -26.09 -2.57 6.10
N CYS A 606 -24.88 -2.03 6.35
CA CYS A 606 -23.71 -2.86 6.61
C CYS A 606 -23.96 -3.87 7.74
N LEU A 607 -24.43 -3.41 8.90
CA LEU A 607 -24.64 -4.26 10.06
C LEU A 607 -25.76 -5.27 9.84
N ALA A 608 -26.81 -4.93 9.10
CA ALA A 608 -27.89 -5.84 8.76
C ALA A 608 -27.44 -7.05 7.93
N GLU A 609 -26.38 -6.89 7.13
CA GLU A 609 -25.77 -7.97 6.35
C GLU A 609 -24.59 -8.63 7.07
N MET A 610 -23.74 -7.85 7.75
CA MET A 610 -22.53 -8.34 8.40
C MET A 610 -22.81 -9.19 9.64
N LEU A 611 -23.77 -8.77 10.49
CA LEU A 611 -24.05 -9.47 11.75
C LEU A 611 -24.53 -10.91 11.53
N PRO A 612 -25.53 -11.20 10.66
CA PRO A 612 -25.92 -12.57 10.36
C PRO A 612 -24.78 -13.40 9.75
N TYR A 613 -23.98 -12.80 8.87
CA TYR A 613 -22.84 -13.46 8.24
C TYR A 613 -21.78 -13.87 9.27
N LEU A 614 -21.54 -13.03 10.28
CA LEU A 614 -20.62 -13.31 11.39
C LEU A 614 -21.21 -14.26 12.44
N GLY A 615 -22.45 -14.75 12.25
CA GLY A 615 -23.09 -15.73 13.12
C GLY A 615 -23.82 -15.13 14.32
N TYR A 616 -24.05 -13.80 14.35
CA TYR A 616 -24.85 -13.20 15.40
C TYR A 616 -26.35 -13.46 15.17
N GLU A 617 -26.98 -14.09 16.13
CA GLU A 617 -28.41 -14.35 16.08
C GLU A 617 -29.22 -13.07 16.38
N ARG A 618 -30.37 -12.95 15.71
CA ARG A 618 -31.32 -11.89 16.01
C ARG A 618 -31.99 -12.22 17.36
N SER A 619 -31.97 -11.26 18.26
CA SER A 619 -32.83 -11.36 19.45
C SER A 619 -34.29 -11.33 19.00
N GLU A 620 -35.16 -12.14 19.65
CA GLU A 620 -36.60 -12.06 19.42
C GLU A 620 -37.07 -10.61 19.61
N GLU A 621 -37.90 -10.12 18.68
CA GLU A 621 -38.41 -8.75 18.68
C GLU A 621 -39.08 -8.44 20.03
N ARG A 622 -38.64 -7.35 20.65
CA ARG A 622 -39.35 -6.75 21.77
C ARG A 622 -40.33 -5.70 21.29
#